data_85dffd6849d405cef1b1a73460107fb4
#
_entry.id   85dffd6849d405cef1b1a73460107fb4
#
_cell.length_a   1.000
_cell.length_b   1.000
_cell.length_c   1.000
_cell.angle_alpha   90.00
_cell.angle_beta   90.00
_cell.angle_gamma   90.00
#
_symmetry.space_group_name_H-M   'P 1'
#
loop_
_entity.id
_entity.type
_entity.pdbx_description
1 polymer ?
#
loop_
_entity_poly.entity_id
_entity_poly.type
_entity_poly.pdbx_seq_one_letter_code
_entity_poly.pdbx_strand_id
1 'polypeptide(L)'
;STLLASSAASDVYKRQPKDLLDFLSIYKENSVCYLERVNGMTGQSASASFVFGEGYGQLTMGLIACGIPTVTVSPQIWQKAFGLRNTDKLSKTEWKNTLKKKAQQLFPYAKVTLATSDALLICEYGRIKEKE
;
A
#
# COMPACT_ATOMS: atom_id res chain seq x y z
N SER A 1 -12.76 5.96 13.11
CA SER A 1 -11.72 4.96 12.82
C SER A 1 -10.59 5.59 12.03
N THR A 2 -9.39 5.12 12.28
CA THR A 2 -8.22 5.50 11.51
C THR A 2 -7.96 4.47 10.43
N LEU A 3 -7.74 4.93 9.18
CA LEU A 3 -7.37 4.08 8.07
C LEU A 3 -5.86 4.12 7.89
N LEU A 4 -5.28 2.95 7.75
CA LEU A 4 -3.88 2.77 7.41
C LEU A 4 -3.81 2.04 6.08
N ALA A 5 -2.86 2.42 5.24
CA ALA A 5 -2.66 1.77 3.95
C ALA A 5 -1.17 1.60 3.68
N SER A 6 -0.85 0.51 2.99
CA SER A 6 0.51 0.26 2.55
C SER A 6 0.48 -0.41 1.19
N SER A 7 1.42 -0.03 0.36
CA SER A 7 1.64 -0.62 -0.96
C SER A 7 2.95 -1.38 -0.99
N ALA A 8 3.11 -2.19 -2.02
CA ALA A 8 4.35 -2.91 -2.27
C ALA A 8 5.53 -1.97 -2.52
N ALA A 9 5.26 -0.72 -2.93
CA ALA A 9 6.29 0.26 -3.22
C ALA A 9 6.72 1.06 -1.98
N SER A 10 6.12 0.83 -0.82
CA SER A 10 6.47 1.57 0.39
C SER A 10 7.86 1.19 0.89
N ASP A 11 8.53 2.13 1.56
CA ASP A 11 9.88 1.94 2.11
C ASP A 11 9.86 1.27 3.49
N VAL A 12 8.81 0.55 3.82
CA VAL A 12 8.65 -0.12 5.12
C VAL A 12 9.86 -1.00 5.44
N TYR A 13 10.41 -1.69 4.45
CA TYR A 13 11.54 -2.59 4.62
C TYR A 13 12.85 -1.89 5.03
N LYS A 14 12.93 -0.56 4.89
CA LYS A 14 14.10 0.22 5.29
C LYS A 14 14.06 0.61 6.76
N ARG A 15 12.93 0.42 7.43
CA ARG A 15 12.77 0.78 8.83
C ARG A 15 13.19 -0.40 9.73
N GLN A 16 13.71 -0.08 10.90
CA GLN A 16 13.95 -1.11 11.90
C GLN A 16 12.61 -1.66 12.37
N PRO A 17 12.51 -2.98 12.64
CA PRO A 17 11.27 -3.59 13.09
C PRO A 17 10.66 -2.93 14.32
N LYS A 18 11.50 -2.50 15.26
CA LYS A 18 11.04 -1.80 16.45
C LYS A 18 10.35 -0.50 16.11
N ASP A 19 10.93 0.27 15.18
CA ASP A 19 10.33 1.54 14.76
C ASP A 19 8.96 1.33 14.11
N LEU A 20 8.81 0.26 13.35
CA LEU A 20 7.54 -0.10 12.74
C LEU A 20 6.50 -0.44 13.81
N LEU A 21 6.87 -1.24 14.82
CA LEU A 21 5.97 -1.56 15.92
C LEU A 21 5.57 -0.31 16.71
N ASP A 22 6.53 0.56 16.99
CA ASP A 22 6.27 1.83 17.71
C ASP A 22 5.26 2.68 16.92
N PHE A 23 5.44 2.77 15.60
CA PHE A 23 4.51 3.50 14.73
C PHE A 23 3.11 2.88 14.75
N LEU A 24 3.01 1.56 14.55
CA LEU A 24 1.72 0.87 14.52
C LEU A 24 1.02 0.94 15.89
N SER A 25 1.78 0.93 16.97
CA SER A 25 1.22 1.01 18.32
C SER A 25 0.47 2.31 18.57
N ILE A 26 0.86 3.40 17.91
CA ILE A 26 0.16 4.68 17.99
C ILE A 26 -1.28 4.55 17.48
N TYR A 27 -1.50 3.71 16.47
CA TYR A 27 -2.78 3.56 15.77
C TYR A 27 -3.51 2.26 16.11
N LYS A 28 -3.08 1.53 17.14
CA LYS A 28 -3.67 0.22 17.45
C LYS A 28 -5.14 0.28 17.85
N GLU A 29 -5.57 1.41 18.39
CA GLU A 29 -6.95 1.59 18.79
C GLU A 29 -7.78 2.13 17.64
N ASN A 30 -8.88 1.46 17.34
CA ASN A 30 -9.90 1.96 16.41
C ASN A 30 -9.36 2.22 14.99
N SER A 31 -8.50 1.32 14.51
CA SER A 31 -7.91 1.40 13.16
C SER A 31 -8.20 0.15 12.36
N VAL A 32 -8.20 0.29 11.04
CA VAL A 32 -8.19 -0.82 10.09
C VAL A 32 -7.14 -0.53 9.03
N CYS A 33 -6.40 -1.56 8.62
CA CYS A 33 -5.35 -1.42 7.62
C CYS A 33 -5.78 -2.07 6.30
N TYR A 34 -5.65 -1.32 5.21
CA TYR A 34 -5.78 -1.86 3.85
C TYR A 34 -4.39 -2.06 3.28
N LEU A 35 -4.07 -3.29 2.97
CA LEU A 35 -2.73 -3.70 2.57
C LEU A 35 -2.77 -4.34 1.19
N GLU A 36 -1.89 -3.86 0.30
CA GLU A 36 -1.80 -4.47 -1.02
C GLU A 36 -1.32 -5.91 -0.93
N ARG A 37 -2.05 -6.80 -1.60
CA ARG A 37 -1.63 -8.19 -1.69
C ARG A 37 -0.43 -8.29 -2.62
N VAL A 38 0.63 -8.91 -2.14
CA VAL A 38 1.85 -9.10 -2.89
C VAL A 38 1.98 -10.54 -3.31
N ASN A 39 2.25 -10.74 -4.60
CA ASN A 39 2.59 -12.05 -5.14
C ASN A 39 4.09 -12.08 -5.43
N GLY A 40 4.63 -13.27 -5.69
CA GLY A 40 6.01 -13.38 -6.12
C GLY A 40 6.28 -12.52 -7.34
N MET A 41 7.36 -11.76 -7.31
CA MET A 41 7.71 -10.85 -8.39
C MET A 41 8.65 -11.52 -9.38
N THR A 42 8.24 -11.57 -10.65
CA THR A 42 9.10 -12.02 -11.72
C THR A 42 10.09 -10.92 -12.10
N GLY A 43 11.31 -11.28 -12.47
CA GLY A 43 12.32 -10.34 -12.95
C GLY A 43 13.16 -9.68 -11.86
N GLN A 44 12.94 -9.99 -10.59
CA GLN A 44 13.80 -9.52 -9.51
C GLN A 44 14.86 -10.55 -9.13
N SER A 45 15.98 -10.07 -8.60
CA SER A 45 16.99 -10.97 -8.05
C SER A 45 16.47 -11.69 -6.81
N ALA A 46 17.07 -12.82 -6.47
CA ALA A 46 16.71 -13.58 -5.26
C ALA A 46 16.90 -12.72 -4.00
N SER A 47 17.99 -11.96 -3.92
CA SER A 47 18.25 -11.11 -2.76
C SER A 47 17.24 -9.97 -2.63
N ALA A 48 16.85 -9.35 -3.73
CA ALA A 48 15.84 -8.28 -3.72
C ALA A 48 14.48 -8.84 -3.27
N SER A 49 14.10 -10.00 -3.78
CA SER A 49 12.85 -10.67 -3.39
C SER A 49 12.85 -11.05 -1.92
N PHE A 50 13.99 -11.51 -1.40
CA PHE A 50 14.12 -11.86 0.02
C PHE A 50 13.93 -10.64 0.92
N VAL A 51 14.62 -9.53 0.60
CA VAL A 51 14.52 -8.29 1.38
C VAL A 51 13.08 -7.75 1.37
N PHE A 52 12.44 -7.76 0.19
CA PHE A 52 11.06 -7.34 0.06
C PHE A 52 10.12 -8.20 0.91
N GLY A 53 10.26 -9.54 0.80
CA GLY A 53 9.44 -10.48 1.57
C GLY A 53 9.64 -10.34 3.07
N GLU A 54 10.88 -10.10 3.51
CA GLU A 54 11.18 -9.87 4.92
C GLU A 54 10.45 -8.63 5.44
N GLY A 55 10.51 -7.51 4.71
CA GLY A 55 9.82 -6.28 5.12
C GLY A 55 8.31 -6.45 5.14
N TYR A 56 7.76 -7.11 4.14
CA TYR A 56 6.32 -7.39 4.07
C TYR A 56 5.88 -8.27 5.24
N GLY A 57 6.67 -9.31 5.56
CA GLY A 57 6.39 -10.20 6.69
C GLY A 57 6.43 -9.47 8.03
N GLN A 58 7.41 -8.56 8.20
CA GLN A 58 7.50 -7.74 9.41
C GLN A 58 6.27 -6.85 9.56
N LEU A 59 5.81 -6.21 8.47
CA LEU A 59 4.61 -5.38 8.49
C LEU A 59 3.38 -6.19 8.87
N THR A 60 3.18 -7.35 8.24
CA THR A 60 2.01 -8.19 8.52
C THR A 60 2.02 -8.71 9.95
N MET A 61 3.17 -9.13 10.45
CA MET A 61 3.31 -9.56 11.85
C MET A 61 3.10 -8.40 12.81
N GLY A 62 3.61 -7.23 12.48
CA GLY A 62 3.41 -6.02 13.30
C GLY A 62 1.94 -5.64 13.42
N LEU A 63 1.18 -5.73 12.35
CA LEU A 63 -0.25 -5.48 12.35
C LEU A 63 -0.99 -6.47 13.24
N ILE A 64 -0.64 -7.75 13.15
CA ILE A 64 -1.22 -8.79 14.01
C ILE A 64 -0.88 -8.52 15.48
N ALA A 65 0.39 -8.23 15.77
CA ALA A 65 0.86 -7.98 17.13
C ALA A 65 0.16 -6.77 17.77
N CYS A 66 -0.13 -5.75 16.98
CA CYS A 66 -0.84 -4.55 17.45
C CYS A 66 -2.37 -4.71 17.43
N GLY A 67 -2.88 -5.86 17.00
CA GLY A 67 -4.32 -6.11 16.94
C GLY A 67 -5.06 -5.24 15.94
N ILE A 68 -4.40 -4.81 14.87
CA ILE A 68 -5.02 -3.97 13.84
C ILE A 68 -5.65 -4.89 12.78
N PRO A 69 -6.98 -4.87 12.61
CA PRO A 69 -7.61 -5.64 11.54
C PRO A 69 -7.06 -5.22 10.18
N THR A 70 -6.77 -6.20 9.33
CA THR A 70 -6.12 -5.97 8.04
C THR A 70 -6.92 -6.61 6.93
N VAL A 71 -7.20 -5.82 5.88
CA VAL A 71 -7.85 -6.27 4.65
C VAL A 71 -6.81 -6.24 3.55
N THR A 72 -6.56 -7.38 2.91
CA THR A 72 -5.62 -7.45 1.78
C THR A 72 -6.38 -7.27 0.47
N VAL A 73 -5.84 -6.44 -0.41
CA VAL A 73 -6.49 -6.08 -1.68
C VAL A 73 -5.49 -6.24 -2.82
N SER A 74 -5.90 -6.93 -3.88
CA SER A 74 -5.04 -7.04 -5.06
C SER A 74 -5.00 -5.72 -5.82
N PRO A 75 -3.89 -5.43 -6.53
CA PRO A 75 -3.80 -4.22 -7.35
C PRO A 75 -4.93 -4.09 -8.36
N GLN A 76 -5.34 -5.19 -8.98
CA GLN A 76 -6.41 -5.19 -9.96
C GLN A 76 -7.73 -4.69 -9.38
N ILE A 77 -8.03 -5.08 -8.14
CA ILE A 77 -9.30 -4.73 -7.50
C ILE A 77 -9.36 -3.24 -7.18
N TRP A 78 -8.34 -2.69 -6.51
CA TRP A 78 -8.40 -1.28 -6.14
C TRP A 78 -8.21 -0.36 -7.36
N GLN A 79 -7.40 -0.77 -8.34
CA GLN A 79 -7.24 0.00 -9.57
C GLN A 79 -8.55 0.05 -10.36
N LYS A 80 -9.24 -1.08 -10.47
CA LYS A 80 -10.54 -1.13 -11.16
C LYS A 80 -11.57 -0.23 -10.48
N ALA A 81 -11.56 -0.15 -9.16
CA ALA A 81 -12.50 0.69 -8.42
C ALA A 81 -12.40 2.17 -8.80
N PHE A 82 -11.23 2.63 -9.24
CA PHE A 82 -11.02 3.99 -9.72
C PHE A 82 -11.09 4.12 -11.25
N GLY A 83 -11.55 3.08 -11.95
CA GLY A 83 -11.60 3.08 -13.40
C GLY A 83 -10.22 3.01 -14.06
N LEU A 84 -9.19 2.60 -13.32
CA LEU A 84 -7.83 2.56 -13.82
C LEU A 84 -7.51 1.17 -14.35
N ARG A 85 -7.24 1.09 -15.65
CA ARG A 85 -6.82 -0.15 -16.32
C ARG A 85 -5.73 0.19 -17.32
N ASN A 86 -4.69 -0.61 -17.34
CA ASN A 86 -3.62 -0.43 -18.33
C ASN A 86 -4.00 -1.13 -19.65
N THR A 87 -5.10 -0.67 -20.26
CA THR A 87 -5.60 -1.23 -21.52
C THR A 87 -4.72 -0.85 -22.71
N ASP A 88 -4.03 0.30 -22.62
CA ASP A 88 -3.15 0.80 -23.67
C ASP A 88 -1.74 0.21 -23.57
N LYS A 89 -1.51 -0.73 -22.67
CA LYS A 89 -0.22 -1.38 -22.44
C LYS A 89 0.91 -0.38 -22.25
N LEU A 90 0.66 0.62 -21.41
CA LEU A 90 1.67 1.63 -21.06
C LEU A 90 2.90 0.97 -20.44
N SER A 91 4.04 1.61 -20.57
CA SER A 91 5.24 1.19 -19.87
C SER A 91 5.02 1.28 -18.36
N LYS A 92 5.88 0.61 -17.59
CA LYS A 92 5.82 0.65 -16.13
C LYS A 92 5.87 2.08 -15.59
N THR A 93 6.74 2.91 -16.17
CA THR A 93 6.90 4.31 -15.76
C THR A 93 5.65 5.13 -16.09
N GLU A 94 5.11 4.98 -17.30
CA GLU A 94 3.90 5.69 -17.72
C GLU A 94 2.71 5.29 -16.84
N TRP A 95 2.59 4.01 -16.53
CA TRP A 95 1.52 3.52 -15.67
C TRP A 95 1.62 4.10 -14.26
N LYS A 96 2.83 4.14 -13.69
CA LYS A 96 3.06 4.75 -12.38
C LYS A 96 2.69 6.23 -12.37
N ASN A 97 2.99 6.95 -13.45
CA ASN A 97 2.61 8.36 -13.55
C ASN A 97 1.09 8.53 -13.67
N THR A 98 0.40 7.60 -14.33
CA THR A 98 -1.06 7.60 -14.39
C THR A 98 -1.67 7.43 -13.00
N LEU A 99 -1.15 6.51 -12.20
CA LEU A 99 -1.61 6.32 -10.83
C LEU A 99 -1.32 7.56 -9.97
N LYS A 100 -0.16 8.18 -10.15
CA LYS A 100 0.20 9.42 -9.45
C LYS A 100 -0.76 10.54 -9.76
N LYS A 101 -1.13 10.73 -11.04
CA LYS A 101 -2.11 11.75 -11.44
C LYS A 101 -3.45 11.53 -10.76
N LYS A 102 -3.91 10.29 -10.70
CA LYS A 102 -5.18 9.97 -10.03
C LYS A 102 -5.10 10.31 -8.55
N ALA A 103 -4.02 9.95 -7.88
CA ALA A 103 -3.82 10.28 -6.48
C ALA A 103 -3.79 11.79 -6.25
N GLN A 104 -3.14 12.55 -7.13
CA GLN A 104 -3.12 14.02 -7.06
C GLN A 104 -4.51 14.63 -7.22
N GLN A 105 -5.35 14.06 -8.08
CA GLN A 105 -6.73 14.51 -8.24
C GLN A 105 -7.56 14.29 -6.97
N LEU A 106 -7.36 13.17 -6.31
CA LEU A 106 -8.10 12.83 -5.10
C LEU A 106 -7.56 13.54 -3.84
N PHE A 107 -6.27 13.88 -3.84
CA PHE A 107 -5.58 14.51 -2.70
C PHE A 107 -4.83 15.75 -3.17
N PRO A 108 -5.53 16.80 -3.65
CA PRO A 108 -4.87 17.95 -4.26
C PRO A 108 -4.01 18.78 -3.30
N TYR A 109 -4.24 18.65 -2.01
CA TYR A 109 -3.48 19.36 -0.96
C TYR A 109 -2.33 18.53 -0.40
N ALA A 110 -2.16 17.29 -0.84
CA ALA A 110 -1.09 16.43 -0.35
C ALA A 110 0.10 16.42 -1.31
N LYS A 111 1.30 16.23 -0.77
CA LYS A 111 2.47 16.01 -1.59
C LYS A 111 2.47 14.55 -2.04
N VAL A 112 2.09 14.31 -3.29
CA VAL A 112 2.02 12.96 -3.86
C VAL A 112 3.30 12.66 -4.62
N THR A 113 3.92 11.52 -4.31
CA THR A 113 5.10 11.01 -5.01
C THR A 113 4.77 9.68 -5.66
N LEU A 114 5.65 9.18 -6.53
CA LEU A 114 5.48 7.85 -7.12
C LEU A 114 5.46 6.76 -6.03
N ALA A 115 6.23 6.95 -4.97
CA ALA A 115 6.29 5.97 -3.88
C ALA A 115 5.03 5.96 -3.01
N THR A 116 4.34 7.08 -2.88
CA THR A 116 3.16 7.20 -2.00
C THR A 116 1.82 7.10 -2.73
N SER A 117 1.83 7.16 -4.06
CA SER A 117 0.60 7.17 -4.88
C SER A 117 -0.28 5.95 -4.61
N ASP A 118 0.30 4.77 -4.63
CA ASP A 118 -0.45 3.53 -4.45
C ASP A 118 -1.06 3.44 -3.06
N ALA A 119 -0.29 3.82 -2.04
CA ALA A 119 -0.79 3.81 -0.66
C ALA A 119 -1.95 4.78 -0.47
N LEU A 120 -1.88 5.97 -1.10
CA LEU A 120 -2.98 6.94 -1.05
C LEU A 120 -4.23 6.42 -1.74
N LEU A 121 -4.08 5.78 -2.91
CA LEU A 121 -5.21 5.20 -3.63
C LEU A 121 -5.84 4.04 -2.86
N ILE A 122 -5.03 3.18 -2.26
CA ILE A 122 -5.52 2.08 -1.42
C ILE A 122 -6.24 2.64 -0.19
N CYS A 123 -5.72 3.70 0.40
CA CYS A 123 -6.36 4.37 1.53
C CYS A 123 -7.76 4.89 1.15
N GLU A 124 -7.88 5.54 0.01
CA GLU A 124 -9.18 6.03 -0.48
C GLU A 124 -10.12 4.87 -0.79
N TYR A 125 -9.61 3.81 -1.41
CA TYR A 125 -10.38 2.60 -1.63
C TYR A 125 -10.94 2.05 -0.30
N GLY A 126 -10.09 1.97 0.72
CA GLY A 126 -10.51 1.51 2.05
C GLY A 126 -11.57 2.42 2.65
N ARG A 127 -11.40 3.74 2.53
CA ARG A 127 -12.38 4.70 3.03
C ARG A 127 -13.77 4.48 2.41
N ILE A 128 -13.82 4.23 1.11
CA ILE A 128 -15.07 3.95 0.41
C ILE A 128 -15.68 2.63 0.91
N LYS A 129 -14.85 1.59 1.05
CA LYS A 129 -15.31 0.27 1.48
C LYS A 129 -15.85 0.28 2.92
N GLU A 130 -15.21 1.02 3.81
CA GLU A 130 -15.66 1.08 5.21
C GLU A 130 -16.99 1.83 5.36
N LYS A 131 -17.40 2.59 4.36
CA LYS A 131 -18.69 3.30 4.34
C LYS A 131 -19.83 2.48 3.75
N GLU A 132 -19.53 1.34 3.10
CA GLU A 132 -20.54 0.47 2.52
C GLU A 132 -21.29 -0.36 3.57
#